data_8aa079fb7ec7911d74db425326e12b16
#
_entry.id   8aa079fb7ec7911d74db425326e12b16
#
_cell.length_a   1.000
_cell.length_b   1.000
_cell.length_c   1.000
_cell.angle_alpha   90.00
_cell.angle_beta   90.00
_cell.angle_gamma   90.00
#
_symmetry.space_group_name_H-M   'P 1'
#
loop_
_entity.id
_entity.type
_entity.pdbx_description
1 polymer ?
#
loop_
_entity_poly.entity_id
_entity_poly.type
_entity_poly.pdbx_seq_one_letter_code
_entity_poly.pdbx_strand_id
1 'polypeptide(L)'
;IPLENLRDQRLFRVLDYWRSKSAQGRLPLRRDIDPSEFRWALGLVCLLDVEQRPLRFRYRLDGSVIATRNGHDMTGHAIDAIEHKPSAGMLHGQFATVVAEKAPAAHRIATEYGVAGTTYERLSLPCPMTATTWP
;
A
#
# COMPACT_ATOMS: atom_id res chain seq x y z
N ILE A 1 9.11 -9.16 5.24
CA ILE A 1 9.91 -9.03 6.47
C ILE A 1 9.00 -8.79 7.67
N PRO A 2 9.40 -9.17 8.88
CA PRO A 2 8.66 -8.80 10.08
C PRO A 2 8.55 -7.29 10.25
N LEU A 3 7.44 -6.81 10.81
CA LEU A 3 7.22 -5.36 11.00
C LEU A 3 8.32 -4.71 11.82
N GLU A 4 8.83 -5.40 12.84
CA GLU A 4 9.90 -4.90 13.70
C GLU A 4 11.24 -4.75 12.97
N ASN A 5 11.39 -5.34 11.79
CA ASN A 5 12.60 -5.24 10.99
C ASN A 5 12.60 -4.07 10.00
N LEU A 6 11.54 -3.27 9.98
CA LEU A 6 11.51 -2.03 9.23
C LEU A 6 12.58 -1.06 9.77
N ARG A 7 13.23 -0.36 8.87
CA ARG A 7 14.29 0.62 9.21
C ARG A 7 13.84 2.06 9.08
N ASP A 8 12.90 2.32 8.16
CA ASP A 8 12.40 3.67 7.92
C ASP A 8 11.43 4.09 9.02
N GLN A 9 11.84 5.07 9.81
CA GLN A 9 11.04 5.56 10.94
C GLN A 9 9.70 6.15 10.51
N ARG A 10 9.61 6.64 9.28
CA ARG A 10 8.35 7.17 8.75
C ARG A 10 7.29 6.08 8.66
N LEU A 11 7.69 4.85 8.34
CA LEU A 11 6.76 3.71 8.26
C LEU A 11 6.22 3.34 9.64
N PHE A 12 7.03 3.41 10.68
CA PHE A 12 6.54 3.21 12.05
C PHE A 12 5.52 4.27 12.43
N ARG A 13 5.74 5.52 12.05
CA ARG A 13 4.77 6.59 12.31
C ARG A 13 3.44 6.36 11.60
N VAL A 14 3.47 5.89 10.35
CA VAL A 14 2.26 5.55 9.61
C VAL A 14 1.57 4.35 10.25
N LEU A 15 2.32 3.34 10.65
CA LEU A 15 1.77 2.16 11.31
C LEU A 15 1.08 2.52 12.64
N ASP A 16 1.71 3.39 13.44
CA ASP A 16 1.12 3.86 14.70
C ASP A 16 -0.16 4.65 14.44
N TYR A 17 -0.16 5.51 13.42
CA TYR A 17 -1.36 6.23 13.00
C TYR A 17 -2.49 5.26 12.63
N TRP A 18 -2.19 4.27 11.80
CA TRP A 18 -3.16 3.26 11.37
C TRP A 18 -3.71 2.49 12.59
N ARG A 19 -2.83 2.08 13.50
CA ARG A 19 -3.25 1.39 14.72
C ARG A 19 -4.12 2.26 15.62
N SER A 20 -3.87 3.56 15.65
CA SER A 20 -4.69 4.50 16.44
C SER A 20 -6.12 4.61 15.94
N LYS A 21 -6.35 4.28 14.66
CA LYS A 21 -7.70 4.26 14.07
C LYS A 21 -8.37 2.90 14.18
N SER A 22 -7.64 1.88 14.64
CA SER A 22 -8.20 0.55 14.91
C SER A 22 -8.96 0.60 16.24
N ALA A 23 -10.19 0.10 16.27
CA ALA A 23 -11.00 0.09 17.49
C ALA A 23 -11.48 -1.33 17.77
N GLN A 24 -11.30 -1.81 19.00
CA GLN A 24 -11.84 -3.08 19.49
C GLN A 24 -11.53 -4.27 18.57
N GLY A 25 -10.28 -4.36 18.11
CA GLY A 25 -9.85 -5.43 17.20
C GLY A 25 -10.33 -5.29 15.77
N ARG A 26 -10.99 -4.19 15.43
CA ARG A 26 -11.45 -3.91 14.05
C ARG A 26 -10.38 -3.20 13.27
N LEU A 27 -10.34 -3.45 11.95
CA LEU A 27 -9.53 -2.67 11.03
C LEU A 27 -10.05 -1.23 10.94
N PRO A 28 -9.17 -0.23 10.77
CA PRO A 28 -9.62 1.13 10.48
C PRO A 28 -10.42 1.14 9.18
N LEU A 29 -11.51 1.88 9.15
CA LEU A 29 -12.24 2.12 7.91
C LEU A 29 -11.50 3.15 7.05
N ARG A 30 -11.69 3.06 5.74
CA ARG A 30 -11.09 4.01 4.80
C ARG A 30 -11.42 5.47 5.17
N ARG A 31 -12.66 5.72 5.65
CA ARG A 31 -13.11 7.05 6.07
C ARG A 31 -12.41 7.57 7.34
N ASP A 32 -11.83 6.66 8.15
CA ASP A 32 -11.14 7.04 9.38
C ASP A 32 -9.71 7.52 9.11
N ILE A 33 -9.22 7.31 7.91
CA ILE A 33 -7.88 7.71 7.48
C ILE A 33 -7.97 9.11 6.87
N ASP A 34 -7.46 10.09 7.59
CA ASP A 34 -7.48 11.49 7.16
C ASP A 34 -6.10 11.89 6.65
N PRO A 35 -5.94 12.17 5.36
CA PRO A 35 -4.65 12.58 4.80
C PRO A 35 -4.04 13.81 5.46
N SER A 36 -4.86 14.71 6.02
CA SER A 36 -4.36 15.90 6.69
C SER A 36 -3.55 15.57 7.95
N GLU A 37 -3.77 14.40 8.54
CA GLU A 37 -3.08 13.95 9.74
C GLU A 37 -1.69 13.36 9.46
N PHE A 38 -1.37 13.07 8.19
CA PHE A 38 -0.06 12.55 7.79
C PHE A 38 0.48 13.24 6.52
N ARG A 39 0.32 14.55 6.42
CA ARG A 39 0.77 15.35 5.26
C ARG A 39 2.24 15.12 4.91
N TRP A 40 3.06 14.90 5.92
CA TRP A 40 4.49 14.65 5.75
C TRP A 40 4.80 13.41 4.92
N ALA A 41 3.85 12.49 4.77
CA ALA A 41 4.02 11.24 4.04
C ALA A 41 3.22 11.16 2.73
N LEU A 42 2.43 12.18 2.37
CA LEU A 42 1.47 12.08 1.26
C LEU A 42 2.10 11.70 -0.07
N GLY A 43 3.28 12.22 -0.39
CA GLY A 43 3.99 11.88 -1.63
C GLY A 43 4.48 10.43 -1.67
N LEU A 44 4.49 9.74 -0.53
CA LEU A 44 4.96 8.37 -0.35
C LEU A 44 3.81 7.37 -0.12
N VAL A 45 2.56 7.83 -0.21
CA VAL A 45 1.37 7.01 0.05
C VAL A 45 0.68 6.67 -1.26
N CYS A 46 0.36 5.39 -1.43
CA CYS A 46 -0.51 4.91 -2.49
C CYS A 46 -1.81 4.41 -1.87
N LEU A 47 -2.92 4.71 -2.50
CA LEU A 47 -4.23 4.17 -2.15
C LEU A 47 -4.68 3.24 -3.27
N LEU A 48 -5.04 2.02 -2.90
CA LEU A 48 -5.49 1.04 -3.87
C LEU A 48 -6.90 0.59 -3.54
N ASP A 49 -7.75 0.61 -4.55
CA ASP A 49 -9.07 -0.02 -4.48
C ASP A 49 -8.91 -1.52 -4.70
N VAL A 50 -9.62 -2.30 -3.90
CA VAL A 50 -9.66 -3.75 -4.03
C VAL A 50 -10.93 -4.11 -4.79
N GLU A 51 -10.77 -4.65 -6.00
CA GLU A 51 -11.87 -5.15 -6.83
C GLU A 51 -11.96 -6.66 -6.66
N GLN A 52 -13.18 -7.19 -6.62
CA GLN A 52 -13.42 -8.63 -6.47
C GLN A 52 -14.01 -9.22 -7.74
N ARG A 53 -13.82 -10.52 -7.94
CA ARG A 53 -14.42 -11.34 -9.00
C ARG A 53 -14.00 -10.94 -10.42
N PRO A 54 -12.71 -11.00 -10.78
CA PRO A 54 -11.58 -11.50 -10.01
C PRO A 54 -10.98 -10.43 -9.09
N LEU A 55 -10.14 -10.87 -8.18
CA LEU A 55 -9.39 -9.98 -7.30
C LEU A 55 -8.41 -9.14 -8.14
N ARG A 56 -8.60 -7.82 -8.10
CA ARG A 56 -7.74 -6.86 -8.79
C ARG A 56 -7.49 -5.66 -7.90
N PHE A 57 -6.37 -4.99 -8.12
CA PHE A 57 -5.99 -3.79 -7.39
C PHE A 57 -5.83 -2.64 -8.38
N ARG A 58 -6.52 -1.54 -8.11
CA ARG A 58 -6.48 -0.34 -8.95
C ARG A 58 -5.99 0.83 -8.12
N TYR A 59 -5.04 1.57 -8.64
CA TYR A 59 -4.55 2.76 -7.97
C TYR A 59 -5.62 3.85 -7.97
N ARG A 60 -6.11 4.20 -6.78
CA ARG A 60 -6.94 5.38 -6.59
C ARG A 60 -6.07 6.62 -6.49
N LEU A 61 -4.89 6.49 -5.87
CA LEU A 61 -3.89 7.53 -5.75
C LEU A 61 -2.52 6.87 -5.80
N ASP A 62 -1.64 7.42 -6.62
CA ASP A 62 -0.23 7.07 -6.65
C ASP A 62 0.56 8.27 -6.13
N GLY A 63 1.24 8.12 -4.99
CA GLY A 63 1.97 9.22 -4.36
C GLY A 63 3.00 9.83 -5.31
N SER A 64 3.14 11.16 -5.31
CA SER A 64 3.95 11.87 -6.30
C SER A 64 5.43 11.47 -6.28
N VAL A 65 5.99 11.19 -5.10
CA VAL A 65 7.38 10.73 -4.98
C VAL A 65 7.54 9.33 -5.58
N ILE A 66 6.56 8.46 -5.33
CA ILE A 66 6.57 7.09 -5.86
C ILE A 66 6.39 7.11 -7.38
N ALA A 67 5.45 7.91 -7.88
CA ALA A 67 5.21 8.04 -9.31
C ALA A 67 6.45 8.55 -10.04
N THR A 68 7.14 9.54 -9.48
CA THR A 68 8.40 10.06 -10.04
C THR A 68 9.48 8.99 -10.06
N ARG A 69 9.60 8.23 -8.97
CA ARG A 69 10.58 7.14 -8.87
C ARG A 69 10.34 6.06 -9.93
N ASN A 70 9.08 5.73 -10.18
CA ASN A 70 8.70 4.68 -11.13
C ASN A 70 8.57 5.16 -12.57
N GLY A 71 8.64 6.46 -12.79
CA GLY A 71 8.64 7.05 -14.13
C GLY A 71 7.28 7.44 -14.67
N HIS A 72 6.17 7.10 -14.01
CA HIS A 72 4.82 7.52 -14.39
C HIS A 72 3.84 7.34 -13.25
N ASP A 73 2.72 8.06 -13.33
CA ASP A 73 1.63 8.03 -12.36
C ASP A 73 0.64 6.93 -12.73
N MET A 74 0.42 5.98 -11.82
CA MET A 74 -0.49 4.85 -12.01
C MET A 74 -1.93 5.15 -11.61
N THR A 75 -2.25 6.35 -11.13
CA THR A 75 -3.61 6.70 -10.70
C THR A 75 -4.63 6.35 -11.79
N GLY A 76 -5.66 5.61 -11.40
CA GLY A 76 -6.70 5.13 -12.30
C GLY A 76 -6.40 3.83 -13.02
N HIS A 77 -5.17 3.33 -12.94
CA HIS A 77 -4.76 2.08 -13.60
C HIS A 77 -4.70 0.92 -12.63
N ALA A 78 -5.04 -0.28 -13.12
CA ALA A 78 -4.86 -1.50 -12.36
C ALA A 78 -3.40 -1.95 -12.37
N ILE A 79 -3.01 -2.76 -11.37
CA ILE A 79 -1.64 -3.29 -11.27
C ILE A 79 -1.26 -4.09 -12.51
N ASP A 80 -2.21 -4.81 -13.10
CA ASP A 80 -1.96 -5.61 -14.31
C ASP A 80 -1.65 -4.75 -15.55
N ALA A 81 -1.81 -3.43 -15.49
CA ALA A 81 -1.36 -2.51 -16.53
C ALA A 81 0.15 -2.22 -16.46
N ILE A 82 0.85 -2.63 -15.39
CA ILE A 82 2.30 -2.49 -15.27
C ILE A 82 2.97 -3.34 -16.36
N GLU A 83 3.86 -2.72 -17.13
CA GLU A 83 4.52 -3.41 -18.25
C GLU A 83 5.47 -4.50 -17.79
N HIS A 84 6.20 -4.29 -16.70
CA HIS A 84 7.08 -5.30 -16.13
C HIS A 84 6.26 -6.35 -15.39
N LYS A 85 5.89 -7.43 -16.08
CA LYS A 85 4.98 -8.45 -15.56
C LYS A 85 5.45 -9.17 -14.29
N PRO A 86 6.74 -9.47 -14.09
CA PRO A 86 7.17 -10.00 -12.80
C PRO A 86 6.86 -9.08 -11.62
N SER A 87 7.05 -7.77 -11.79
CA SER A 87 6.70 -6.81 -10.75
C SER A 87 5.19 -6.74 -10.51
N ALA A 88 4.39 -6.77 -11.57
CA ALA A 88 2.92 -6.79 -11.45
C ALA A 88 2.45 -8.02 -10.67
N GLY A 89 2.99 -9.19 -10.98
CA GLY A 89 2.66 -10.44 -10.29
C GLY A 89 3.07 -10.42 -8.82
N MET A 90 4.26 -9.91 -8.52
CA MET A 90 4.76 -9.76 -7.15
C MET A 90 3.86 -8.86 -6.32
N LEU A 91 3.51 -7.69 -6.84
CA LEU A 91 2.64 -6.73 -6.16
C LEU A 91 1.27 -7.33 -5.91
N HIS A 92 0.67 -7.96 -6.93
CA HIS A 92 -0.63 -8.62 -6.79
C HIS A 92 -0.62 -9.65 -5.66
N GLY A 93 0.38 -10.53 -5.65
CA GLY A 93 0.51 -11.57 -4.63
C GLY A 93 0.66 -11.01 -3.22
N GLN A 94 1.48 -9.98 -3.05
CA GLN A 94 1.72 -9.35 -1.76
C GLN A 94 0.46 -8.63 -1.24
N PHE A 95 -0.25 -7.91 -2.10
CA PHE A 95 -1.49 -7.25 -1.71
C PHE A 95 -2.62 -8.24 -1.46
N ALA A 96 -2.69 -9.32 -2.24
CA ALA A 96 -3.66 -10.39 -2.01
C ALA A 96 -3.51 -11.01 -0.62
N THR A 97 -2.28 -11.19 -0.15
CA THR A 97 -1.99 -11.69 1.19
C THR A 97 -2.51 -10.72 2.27
N VAL A 98 -2.30 -9.42 2.09
CA VAL A 98 -2.81 -8.40 3.03
C VAL A 98 -4.35 -8.46 3.11
N VAL A 99 -5.00 -8.59 1.97
CA VAL A 99 -6.47 -8.71 1.93
C VAL A 99 -6.94 -9.98 2.65
N ALA A 100 -6.30 -11.11 2.37
CA ALA A 100 -6.68 -12.40 2.95
C ALA A 100 -6.43 -12.45 4.46
N GLU A 101 -5.30 -11.95 4.91
CA GLU A 101 -4.91 -12.00 6.33
C GLU A 101 -5.50 -10.84 7.14
N LYS A 102 -5.95 -9.77 6.48
CA LYS A 102 -6.47 -8.55 7.13
C LYS A 102 -5.50 -7.99 8.16
N ALA A 103 -4.23 -8.00 7.81
CA ALA A 103 -3.15 -7.59 8.70
C ALA A 103 -2.10 -6.78 7.94
N PRO A 104 -1.40 -5.86 8.62
CA PRO A 104 -0.28 -5.14 8.01
C PRO A 104 0.81 -6.09 7.52
N ALA A 105 1.46 -5.72 6.42
CA ALA A 105 2.61 -6.45 5.91
C ALA A 105 3.72 -5.49 5.50
N ALA A 106 4.95 -5.88 5.76
CA ALA A 106 6.14 -5.10 5.40
C ALA A 106 6.99 -5.87 4.39
N HIS A 107 7.50 -5.16 3.40
CA HIS A 107 8.37 -5.73 2.38
C HIS A 107 9.56 -4.83 2.13
N ARG A 108 10.70 -5.44 1.80
CA ARG A 108 11.86 -4.73 1.30
C ARG A 108 11.99 -5.06 -0.17
N ILE A 109 11.92 -4.04 -1.01
CA ILE A 109 11.80 -4.16 -2.46
C ILE A 109 13.07 -3.65 -3.12
N ALA A 110 13.69 -4.50 -3.95
CA ALA A 110 14.74 -4.07 -4.87
C ALA A 110 14.10 -3.88 -6.25
N THR A 111 14.25 -2.70 -6.83
CA THR A 111 13.63 -2.43 -8.13
C THR A 111 14.58 -2.77 -9.27
N GLU A 112 14.03 -3.34 -10.33
CA GLU A 112 14.74 -3.60 -11.58
C GLU A 112 14.35 -2.59 -12.67
N TYR A 113 13.35 -1.76 -12.41
CA TYR A 113 12.87 -0.72 -13.32
C TYR A 113 12.74 0.61 -12.56
N GLY A 114 12.50 1.69 -13.30
CA GLY A 114 12.56 3.03 -12.74
C GLY A 114 14.03 3.40 -12.49
N VAL A 115 14.36 3.79 -11.25
CA VAL A 115 15.75 3.98 -10.83
C VAL A 115 16.31 2.63 -10.41
N ALA A 116 17.01 1.96 -11.34
CA ALA A 116 17.55 0.63 -11.12
C ALA A 116 18.52 0.60 -9.93
N GLY A 117 18.50 -0.51 -9.18
CA GLY A 117 19.35 -0.72 -8.02
C GLY A 117 18.85 -0.03 -6.74
N THR A 118 17.70 0.63 -6.79
CA THR A 118 17.10 1.23 -5.61
C THR A 118 16.42 0.17 -4.76
N THR A 119 16.70 0.18 -3.46
CA THR A 119 15.98 -0.64 -2.48
C THR A 119 15.16 0.27 -1.59
N TYR A 120 13.89 -0.10 -1.37
CA TYR A 120 13.01 0.64 -0.48
C TYR A 120 12.17 -0.31 0.37
N GLU A 121 11.64 0.22 1.45
CA GLU A 121 10.72 -0.52 2.30
C GLU A 121 9.30 -0.07 2.00
N ARG A 122 8.37 -1.03 2.02
CA ARG A 122 6.95 -0.78 1.81
C ARG A 122 6.15 -1.38 2.95
N LEU A 123 5.25 -0.57 3.49
CA LEU A 123 4.25 -0.99 4.47
C LEU A 123 2.89 -1.00 3.78
N SER A 124 2.21 -2.13 3.83
CA SER A 124 0.87 -2.31 3.27
C SER A 124 -0.13 -2.47 4.40
N LEU A 125 -1.15 -1.63 4.40
CA LEU A 125 -2.11 -1.52 5.51
C LEU A 125 -3.54 -1.75 4.98
N PRO A 126 -4.27 -2.72 5.54
CA PRO A 126 -5.64 -2.97 5.12
C PRO A 126 -6.60 -1.92 5.70
N CYS A 127 -7.48 -1.37 4.84
CA CYS A 127 -8.50 -0.40 5.23
C CYS A 127 -9.79 -0.71 4.49
N PRO A 128 -10.68 -1.56 5.03
CA PRO A 128 -11.95 -1.85 4.38
C PRO A 128 -12.84 -0.61 4.30
N MET A 129 -13.74 -0.59 3.33
CA MET A 129 -14.69 0.52 3.17
C MET A 129 -15.75 0.53 4.26
N THR A 130 -16.11 -0.64 4.77
CA THR A 130 -17.10 -0.80 5.86
C THR A 130 -16.55 -1.73 6.93
N ALA A 131 -17.18 -1.71 8.11
CA ALA A 131 -16.80 -2.59 9.21
C ALA A 131 -17.18 -4.05 8.97
N THR A 132 -18.12 -4.33 8.06
CA THR A 132 -18.68 -5.65 7.85
C THR A 132 -18.22 -6.33 6.58
N THR A 133 -17.73 -5.57 5.60
CA THR A 133 -17.29 -6.10 4.32
C THR A 133 -15.93 -5.55 3.94
N TRP A 134 -15.13 -6.44 3.39
CA TRP A 134 -13.87 -6.03 2.76
C TRP A 134 -14.18 -5.72 1.29
N PRO A 135 -13.80 -4.53 0.78
CA PRO A 135 -14.05 -4.18 -0.62
C PRO A 135 -13.18 -4.97 -1.58
#